data_471c3a6751611631460189d10087f52f
#
_entry.id   471c3a6751611631460189d10087f52f
#
_cell.length_a   1.000
_cell.length_b   1.000
_cell.length_c   1.000
_cell.angle_alpha   90.00
_cell.angle_beta   90.00
_cell.angle_gamma   90.00
#
_symmetry.space_group_name_H-M   'P 1'
#
loop_
_entity.id
_entity.type
_entity.pdbx_description
1 polymer ?
#
loop_
_entity_poly.entity_id
_entity_poly.type
_entity_poly.pdbx_seq_one_letter_code
_entity_poly.pdbx_strand_id
1 'polypeptide(L)'
;DKLIAIFSSQMKREGKLANDTAVVTVMSNMGFFKFAEQAGIHVEKTSVGDRYVLQNMLEHGHCIGGEQSGHIIFREFMTTGDGQLTAVQLLRAIKKSGKKLSELAQLMQVYPQVILNVRADKEMKRMVKVDEGVLKRQQQLEEGMNGNGRILVRPSGTEPVIRIMVEGLDREAIMNAAKSMEPVSCTHLTLPTILRV
;
A
#
# COMPACT_ATOMS: atom_id res chain seq x y z
N ASP A 1 -6.69 -0.67 4.22
CA ASP A 1 -7.10 -0.45 2.82
C ASP A 1 -8.60 -0.62 2.61
N LYS A 2 -9.24 -1.73 3.06
CA LYS A 2 -10.69 -1.94 2.88
C LYS A 2 -11.54 -0.80 3.44
N LEU A 3 -11.19 -0.26 4.59
CA LEU A 3 -11.90 0.89 5.18
C LEU A 3 -11.76 2.13 4.31
N ILE A 4 -10.56 2.41 3.80
CA ILE A 4 -10.33 3.53 2.89
C ILE A 4 -11.15 3.37 1.61
N ALA A 5 -11.23 2.14 1.07
CA ALA A 5 -12.06 1.84 -0.10
C ALA A 5 -13.56 2.11 0.17
N ILE A 6 -14.07 1.65 1.34
CA ILE A 6 -15.47 1.89 1.75
C ILE A 6 -15.75 3.38 1.85
N PHE A 7 -14.90 4.13 2.56
CA PHE A 7 -15.08 5.55 2.77
C PHE A 7 -14.97 6.36 1.47
N SER A 8 -13.95 6.09 0.67
CA SER A 8 -13.75 6.78 -0.61
C SER A 8 -14.91 6.53 -1.57
N SER A 9 -15.41 5.29 -1.65
CA SER A 9 -16.60 4.95 -2.44
C SER A 9 -17.84 5.67 -1.97
N GLN A 10 -18.05 5.75 -0.65
CA GLN A 10 -19.19 6.46 -0.09
C GLN A 10 -19.09 7.97 -0.32
N MET A 11 -17.93 8.57 -0.03
CA MET A 11 -17.70 10.01 -0.21
C MET A 11 -17.84 10.41 -1.67
N LYS A 12 -17.39 9.58 -2.61
CA LYS A 12 -17.60 9.82 -4.04
C LYS A 12 -19.08 9.83 -4.40
N ARG A 13 -19.85 8.84 -3.96
CA ARG A 13 -21.31 8.80 -4.19
C ARG A 13 -22.05 10.00 -3.59
N GLU A 14 -21.53 10.55 -2.49
CA GLU A 14 -22.09 11.75 -1.84
C GLU A 14 -21.59 13.06 -2.47
N GLY A 15 -20.73 13.01 -3.48
CA GLY A 15 -20.09 14.19 -4.06
C GLY A 15 -19.14 14.93 -3.10
N LYS A 16 -18.61 14.21 -2.11
CA LYS A 16 -17.75 14.75 -1.04
C LYS A 16 -16.29 14.34 -1.15
N LEU A 17 -15.96 13.49 -2.11
CA LEU A 17 -14.58 13.10 -2.35
C LEU A 17 -13.88 14.17 -3.16
N ALA A 18 -13.11 15.02 -2.50
CA ALA A 18 -12.40 16.12 -3.15
C ALA A 18 -11.49 15.60 -4.27
N ASN A 19 -11.64 16.15 -5.47
CA ASN A 19 -10.91 15.75 -6.68
C ASN A 19 -11.05 14.27 -7.04
N ASP A 20 -12.10 13.60 -6.55
CA ASP A 20 -12.27 12.16 -6.67
C ASP A 20 -11.01 11.35 -6.22
N THR A 21 -10.27 11.86 -5.24
CA THR A 21 -8.94 11.36 -4.89
C THR A 21 -8.89 10.83 -3.45
N ALA A 22 -8.26 9.66 -3.29
CA ALA A 22 -7.84 9.10 -2.00
C ALA A 22 -6.31 9.07 -1.91
N VAL A 23 -5.76 9.43 -0.75
CA VAL A 23 -4.31 9.43 -0.52
C VAL A 23 -3.92 8.21 0.30
N VAL A 24 -3.00 7.39 -0.22
CA VAL A 24 -2.52 6.19 0.46
C VAL A 24 -1.00 6.09 0.35
N THR A 25 -0.40 5.15 1.07
CA THR A 25 1.03 4.91 0.95
C THR A 25 1.34 3.89 -0.15
N VAL A 26 2.60 3.84 -0.58
CA VAL A 26 3.10 2.80 -1.50
C VAL A 26 2.92 1.38 -0.98
N MET A 27 2.63 1.22 0.32
CA MET A 27 2.39 -0.08 0.96
C MET A 27 0.94 -0.54 0.88
N SER A 28 0.00 0.30 0.44
CA SER A 28 -1.39 -0.10 0.27
C SER A 28 -1.50 -1.27 -0.71
N ASN A 29 -2.38 -2.21 -0.40
CA ASN A 29 -2.55 -3.44 -1.16
C ASN A 29 -2.92 -3.17 -2.62
N MET A 30 -2.40 -3.96 -3.54
CA MET A 30 -2.69 -3.84 -4.97
C MET A 30 -4.20 -3.87 -5.27
N GLY A 31 -4.96 -4.61 -4.48
CA GLY A 31 -6.42 -4.64 -4.59
C GLY A 31 -7.08 -3.29 -4.36
N PHE A 32 -6.48 -2.41 -3.55
CA PHE A 32 -6.97 -1.04 -3.40
C PHE A 32 -6.82 -0.24 -4.70
N PHE A 33 -5.69 -0.35 -5.38
CA PHE A 33 -5.45 0.35 -6.64
C PHE A 33 -6.40 -0.14 -7.74
N LYS A 34 -6.62 -1.46 -7.83
CA LYS A 34 -7.58 -2.05 -8.78
C LYS A 34 -9.02 -1.61 -8.48
N PHE A 35 -9.40 -1.60 -7.20
CA PHE A 35 -10.70 -1.06 -6.79
C PHE A 35 -10.86 0.40 -7.18
N ALA A 36 -9.86 1.24 -6.89
CA ALA A 36 -9.91 2.67 -7.17
C ALA A 36 -10.06 2.95 -8.68
N GLU A 37 -9.30 2.22 -9.51
CA GLU A 37 -9.40 2.29 -10.97
C GLU A 37 -10.83 1.97 -11.45
N GLN A 38 -11.41 0.86 -10.97
CA GLN A 38 -12.79 0.47 -11.32
C GLN A 38 -13.85 1.45 -10.82
N ALA A 39 -13.61 2.06 -9.66
CA ALA A 39 -14.51 3.05 -9.08
C ALA A 39 -14.32 4.47 -9.64
N GLY A 40 -13.35 4.68 -10.54
CA GLY A 40 -13.00 5.99 -11.05
C GLY A 40 -12.46 6.93 -9.97
N ILE A 41 -11.77 6.38 -8.96
CA ILE A 41 -11.13 7.13 -7.87
C ILE A 41 -9.65 7.28 -8.20
N HIS A 42 -9.17 8.51 -8.21
CA HIS A 42 -7.75 8.78 -8.32
C HIS A 42 -7.03 8.42 -7.03
N VAL A 43 -5.78 7.96 -7.15
CA VAL A 43 -4.98 7.56 -6.00
C VAL A 43 -3.65 8.29 -6.00
N GLU A 44 -3.47 9.12 -4.98
CA GLU A 44 -2.16 9.70 -4.67
C GLU A 44 -1.38 8.73 -3.78
N LYS A 45 -0.13 8.43 -4.21
CA LYS A 45 0.76 7.48 -3.51
C LYS A 45 1.86 8.25 -2.81
N THR A 46 1.94 8.11 -1.51
CA THR A 46 3.00 8.73 -0.70
C THR A 46 4.02 7.71 -0.19
N SER A 47 5.12 8.20 0.35
CA SER A 47 6.00 7.40 1.19
C SER A 47 5.28 6.90 2.43
N VAL A 48 5.80 5.83 3.04
CA VAL A 48 5.23 5.24 4.28
C VAL A 48 5.38 6.22 5.44
N GLY A 49 4.29 6.45 6.13
CA GLY A 49 4.16 7.35 7.29
C GLY A 49 2.98 8.29 7.12
N ASP A 50 2.13 8.37 8.13
CA ASP A 50 0.91 9.18 8.19
C ASP A 50 1.19 10.68 7.91
N ARG A 51 2.37 11.18 8.33
CA ARG A 51 2.81 12.54 8.05
C ARG A 51 2.88 12.86 6.55
N TYR A 52 3.31 11.91 5.72
CA TYR A 52 3.39 12.11 4.28
C TYR A 52 2.01 12.08 3.63
N VAL A 53 1.13 11.22 4.16
CA VAL A 53 -0.27 11.19 3.77
C VAL A 53 -0.93 12.53 4.07
N LEU A 54 -0.80 13.02 5.31
CA LEU A 54 -1.35 14.32 5.71
C LEU A 54 -0.77 15.48 4.88
N GLN A 55 0.55 15.49 4.68
CA GLN A 55 1.20 16.53 3.88
C GLN A 55 0.62 16.60 2.48
N ASN A 56 0.51 15.48 1.77
CA ASN A 56 -0.10 15.42 0.45
C ASN A 56 -1.56 15.89 0.47
N MET A 57 -2.34 15.47 1.48
CA MET A 57 -3.73 15.90 1.63
C MET A 57 -3.86 17.42 1.80
N LEU A 58 -2.95 18.05 2.55
CA LEU A 58 -2.96 19.50 2.77
C LEU A 58 -2.53 20.27 1.51
N GLU A 59 -1.47 19.81 0.84
CA GLU A 59 -0.93 20.47 -0.36
C GLU A 59 -1.90 20.45 -1.54
N HIS A 60 -2.67 19.36 -1.71
CA HIS A 60 -3.56 19.17 -2.86
C HIS A 60 -5.06 19.28 -2.52
N GLY A 61 -5.39 19.55 -1.27
CA GLY A 61 -6.78 19.73 -0.87
C GLY A 61 -7.60 18.45 -0.72
N HIS A 62 -6.96 17.28 -0.64
CA HIS A 62 -7.65 16.00 -0.51
C HIS A 62 -8.29 15.83 0.88
N CYS A 63 -9.39 15.09 0.97
CA CYS A 63 -10.24 15.02 2.16
C CYS A 63 -10.09 13.70 2.94
N ILE A 64 -9.57 12.64 2.32
CA ILE A 64 -9.35 11.33 2.94
C ILE A 64 -8.01 10.75 2.55
N GLY A 65 -7.34 10.15 3.50
CA GLY A 65 -6.12 9.39 3.28
C GLY A 65 -5.85 8.42 4.42
N GLY A 66 -4.85 7.57 4.25
CA GLY A 66 -4.46 6.65 5.29
C GLY A 66 -3.45 5.61 4.88
N GLU A 67 -3.20 4.69 5.79
CA GLU A 67 -2.26 3.60 5.65
C GLU A 67 -2.94 2.25 5.84
N GLN A 68 -2.39 1.20 5.26
CA GLN A 68 -2.87 -0.18 5.48
C GLN A 68 -2.81 -0.61 6.96
N SER A 69 -1.96 0.03 7.76
CA SER A 69 -1.82 -0.18 9.21
C SER A 69 -3.06 0.20 10.03
N GLY A 70 -4.01 0.95 9.42
CA GLY A 70 -5.25 1.38 10.06
C GLY A 70 -5.29 2.85 10.46
N HIS A 71 -4.25 3.61 10.24
CA HIS A 71 -4.28 5.07 10.37
C HIS A 71 -5.10 5.66 9.22
N ILE A 72 -6.25 6.25 9.54
CA ILE A 72 -7.13 6.89 8.55
C ILE A 72 -7.38 8.33 8.98
N ILE A 73 -7.15 9.25 8.07
CA ILE A 73 -7.30 10.70 8.26
C ILE A 73 -8.51 11.17 7.49
N PHE A 74 -9.48 11.76 8.19
CA PHE A 74 -10.59 12.52 7.63
C PHE A 74 -10.32 13.99 7.87
N ARG A 75 -9.75 14.68 6.90
CA ARG A 75 -9.27 16.07 7.05
C ARG A 75 -10.35 17.06 7.50
N GLU A 76 -11.61 16.80 7.18
CA GLU A 76 -12.74 17.60 7.63
C GLU A 76 -12.85 17.66 9.18
N PHE A 77 -12.40 16.60 9.86
CA PHE A 77 -12.55 16.45 11.30
C PHE A 77 -11.22 16.57 12.05
N MET A 78 -10.17 15.93 11.54
CA MET A 78 -8.89 15.80 12.23
C MET A 78 -7.72 15.80 11.22
N THR A 79 -6.56 16.29 11.66
CA THR A 79 -5.29 16.24 10.91
C THR A 79 -4.40 15.06 11.32
N THR A 80 -4.97 14.07 11.98
CA THR A 80 -4.29 12.84 12.40
C THR A 80 -5.24 11.65 12.26
N GLY A 81 -4.69 10.44 12.22
CA GLY A 81 -5.48 9.22 12.28
C GLY A 81 -6.18 9.10 13.64
N ASP A 82 -7.48 8.82 13.63
CA ASP A 82 -8.30 8.62 14.80
C ASP A 82 -9.17 7.36 14.66
N GLY A 83 -8.94 6.37 15.51
CA GLY A 83 -9.65 5.09 15.47
C GLY A 83 -11.10 5.19 15.89
N GLN A 84 -11.44 6.09 16.83
CA GLN A 84 -12.82 6.29 17.28
C GLN A 84 -13.64 7.00 16.20
N LEU A 85 -13.10 8.06 15.62
CA LEU A 85 -13.69 8.73 14.47
C LEU A 85 -13.88 7.76 13.30
N THR A 86 -12.88 6.95 12.99
CA THR A 86 -12.92 5.93 11.94
C THR A 86 -14.05 4.93 12.19
N ALA A 87 -14.23 4.46 13.44
CA ALA A 87 -15.31 3.56 13.81
C ALA A 87 -16.69 4.22 13.62
N VAL A 88 -16.87 5.47 14.04
CA VAL A 88 -18.12 6.22 13.87
C VAL A 88 -18.43 6.42 12.38
N GLN A 89 -17.43 6.77 11.56
CA GLN A 89 -17.62 6.91 10.11
C GLN A 89 -17.98 5.56 9.45
N LEU A 90 -17.43 4.45 9.96
CA LEU A 90 -17.78 3.11 9.46
C LEU A 90 -19.24 2.77 9.79
N LEU A 91 -19.69 3.01 11.02
CA LEU A 91 -21.09 2.82 11.40
C LEU A 91 -22.03 3.69 10.55
N ARG A 92 -21.64 4.92 10.28
CA ARG A 92 -22.37 5.82 9.36
C ARG A 92 -22.43 5.22 7.93
N ALA A 93 -21.33 4.66 7.43
CA ALA A 93 -21.28 4.05 6.11
C ALA A 93 -22.23 2.84 6.03
N ILE A 94 -22.21 1.97 7.03
CA ILE A 94 -23.11 0.81 7.14
C ILE A 94 -24.57 1.27 7.15
N LYS A 95 -24.91 2.22 8.03
CA LYS A 95 -26.28 2.74 8.16
C LYS A 95 -26.79 3.37 6.87
N LYS A 96 -25.98 4.18 6.20
CA LYS A 96 -26.36 4.86 4.94
C LYS A 96 -26.49 3.92 3.76
N SER A 97 -25.62 2.90 3.67
CA SER A 97 -25.66 1.95 2.58
C SER A 97 -26.78 0.92 2.71
N GLY A 98 -27.25 0.67 3.92
CA GLY A 98 -28.17 -0.43 4.25
C GLY A 98 -27.53 -1.82 4.08
N LYS A 99 -26.22 -1.89 3.82
CA LYS A 99 -25.49 -3.11 3.59
C LYS A 99 -24.77 -3.60 4.84
N LYS A 100 -24.56 -4.91 4.95
CA LYS A 100 -23.72 -5.49 6.01
C LYS A 100 -22.24 -5.10 5.76
N LEU A 101 -21.45 -5.06 6.83
CA LEU A 101 -20.01 -4.79 6.72
C LEU A 101 -19.29 -5.80 5.82
N SER A 102 -19.71 -7.08 5.88
CA SER A 102 -19.17 -8.13 5.01
C SER A 102 -19.39 -7.87 3.51
N GLU A 103 -20.50 -7.25 3.14
CA GLU A 103 -20.79 -6.86 1.76
C GLU A 103 -19.97 -5.62 1.36
N LEU A 104 -19.85 -4.64 2.25
CA LEU A 104 -19.00 -3.47 2.01
C LEU A 104 -17.51 -3.86 1.89
N ALA A 105 -17.06 -4.86 2.63
CA ALA A 105 -15.69 -5.35 2.56
C ALA A 105 -15.37 -6.10 1.25
N GLN A 106 -16.37 -6.44 0.44
CA GLN A 106 -16.19 -7.06 -0.88
C GLN A 106 -15.89 -6.04 -2.00
N LEU A 107 -16.00 -4.73 -1.72
CA LEU A 107 -15.62 -3.68 -2.68
C LEU A 107 -14.16 -3.80 -3.14
N MET A 108 -13.32 -4.39 -2.32
CA MET A 108 -11.90 -4.56 -2.59
C MET A 108 -11.48 -6.01 -2.36
N GLN A 109 -10.89 -6.64 -3.38
CA GLN A 109 -10.19 -7.91 -3.24
C GLN A 109 -8.81 -7.67 -2.62
N VAL A 110 -8.44 -8.46 -1.60
CA VAL A 110 -7.09 -8.42 -1.03
C VAL A 110 -6.18 -9.36 -1.81
N TYR A 111 -5.09 -8.82 -2.32
CA TYR A 111 -4.06 -9.60 -2.98
C TYR A 111 -3.12 -10.21 -1.93
N PRO A 112 -2.80 -11.51 -2.04
CA PRO A 112 -1.74 -12.13 -1.23
C PRO A 112 -0.44 -11.34 -1.30
N GLN A 113 0.28 -11.27 -0.17
CA GLN A 113 1.56 -10.58 -0.04
C GLN A 113 2.60 -11.52 0.56
N VAL A 114 3.84 -11.39 0.09
CA VAL A 114 5.04 -11.95 0.71
C VAL A 114 6.00 -10.80 1.00
N ILE A 115 6.53 -10.77 2.22
CA ILE A 115 7.51 -9.77 2.64
C ILE A 115 8.78 -10.49 3.08
N LEU A 116 9.89 -10.18 2.41
CA LEU A 116 11.23 -10.59 2.80
C LEU A 116 11.97 -9.41 3.42
N ASN A 117 12.72 -9.67 4.48
CA ASN A 117 13.60 -8.70 5.11
C ASN A 117 15.05 -9.14 4.90
N VAL A 118 15.79 -8.38 4.13
CA VAL A 118 17.22 -8.61 3.83
C VAL A 118 18.04 -7.67 4.72
N ARG A 119 18.97 -8.21 5.52
CA ARG A 119 19.86 -7.36 6.32
C ARG A 119 20.67 -6.45 5.42
N ALA A 120 20.78 -5.18 5.79
CA ALA A 120 21.44 -4.17 4.99
C ALA A 120 22.02 -3.07 5.88
N ASP A 121 23.24 -2.68 5.61
CA ASP A 121 23.87 -1.50 6.20
C ASP A 121 23.34 -0.19 5.59
N LYS A 122 23.90 0.93 6.00
CA LYS A 122 23.47 2.26 5.53
C LYS A 122 23.75 2.47 4.04
N GLU A 123 24.87 1.95 3.55
CA GLU A 123 25.29 2.12 2.17
C GLU A 123 24.40 1.30 1.24
N MET A 124 24.17 0.03 1.58
CA MET A 124 23.25 -0.87 0.90
C MET A 124 21.85 -0.29 0.79
N LYS A 125 21.34 0.30 1.89
CA LYS A 125 20.03 0.94 1.93
C LYS A 125 19.95 2.18 1.03
N ARG A 126 21.07 2.85 0.75
CA ARG A 126 21.13 3.96 -0.20
C ARG A 126 21.18 3.46 -1.64
N MET A 127 22.00 2.44 -1.88
CA MET A 127 22.25 1.90 -3.23
C MET A 127 21.04 1.17 -3.79
N VAL A 128 20.27 0.44 -2.98
CA VAL A 128 19.15 -0.39 -3.46
C VAL A 128 18.10 0.35 -4.29
N LYS A 129 17.97 1.66 -4.08
CA LYS A 129 17.00 2.49 -4.82
C LYS A 129 17.46 2.87 -6.23
N VAL A 130 18.77 2.81 -6.48
CA VAL A 130 19.39 3.25 -7.73
C VAL A 130 20.19 2.13 -8.42
N ASP A 131 20.24 0.96 -7.80
CA ASP A 131 20.96 -0.19 -8.35
C ASP A 131 20.22 -0.72 -9.58
N GLU A 132 20.88 -0.63 -10.74
CA GLU A 132 20.28 -1.03 -12.02
C GLU A 132 19.94 -2.53 -12.06
N GLY A 133 20.72 -3.38 -11.40
CA GLY A 133 20.46 -4.83 -11.32
C GLY A 133 19.18 -5.14 -10.58
N VAL A 134 18.97 -4.47 -9.43
CA VAL A 134 17.74 -4.59 -8.65
C VAL A 134 16.53 -4.08 -9.44
N LEU A 135 16.64 -2.89 -10.03
CA LEU A 135 15.54 -2.28 -10.80
C LEU A 135 15.17 -3.14 -12.03
N LYS A 136 16.17 -3.60 -12.79
CA LYS A 136 15.95 -4.46 -13.94
C LYS A 136 15.31 -5.79 -13.56
N ARG A 137 15.79 -6.41 -12.47
CA ARG A 137 15.21 -7.66 -11.99
C ARG A 137 13.76 -7.49 -11.51
N GLN A 138 13.49 -6.42 -10.77
CA GLN A 138 12.14 -6.05 -10.36
C GLN A 138 11.22 -5.94 -11.57
N GLN A 139 11.59 -5.16 -12.57
CA GLN A 139 10.82 -4.97 -13.78
C GLN A 139 10.54 -6.29 -14.52
N GLN A 140 11.55 -7.12 -14.73
CA GLN A 140 11.39 -8.44 -15.40
C GLN A 140 10.38 -9.33 -14.68
N LEU A 141 10.42 -9.36 -13.36
CA LEU A 141 9.51 -10.17 -12.57
C LEU A 141 8.08 -9.59 -12.57
N GLU A 142 7.92 -8.27 -12.54
CA GLU A 142 6.61 -7.60 -12.64
C GLU A 142 5.98 -7.82 -14.04
N GLU A 143 6.76 -7.74 -15.11
CA GLU A 143 6.30 -8.05 -16.48
C GLU A 143 5.78 -9.50 -16.56
N GLY A 144 6.49 -10.44 -15.92
CA GLY A 144 6.07 -11.86 -15.86
C GLY A 144 4.75 -12.09 -15.11
N MET A 145 4.33 -11.16 -14.26
CA MET A 145 3.03 -11.23 -13.55
C MET A 145 1.85 -10.67 -14.37
N ASN A 146 2.09 -10.16 -15.59
CA ASN A 146 1.05 -9.69 -16.51
C ASN A 146 0.04 -8.72 -15.87
N GLY A 147 0.51 -7.77 -15.08
CA GLY A 147 -0.31 -6.78 -14.38
C GLY A 147 -1.12 -7.32 -13.17
N ASN A 148 -0.92 -8.59 -12.80
CA ASN A 148 -1.57 -9.23 -11.65
C ASN A 148 -0.66 -9.35 -10.43
N GLY A 149 0.46 -8.64 -10.42
CA GLY A 149 1.39 -8.59 -9.31
C GLY A 149 2.26 -7.35 -9.38
N ARG A 150 2.90 -7.04 -8.27
CA ARG A 150 3.92 -5.99 -8.17
C ARG A 150 4.98 -6.33 -7.15
N ILE A 151 6.11 -5.69 -7.28
CA ILE A 151 7.23 -5.81 -6.35
C ILE A 151 7.55 -4.42 -5.81
N LEU A 152 7.78 -4.32 -4.53
CA LEU A 152 8.23 -3.09 -3.89
C LEU A 152 9.50 -3.37 -3.09
N VAL A 153 10.61 -2.78 -3.50
CA VAL A 153 11.89 -2.85 -2.78
C VAL A 153 12.14 -1.52 -2.09
N ARG A 154 12.30 -1.55 -0.78
CA ARG A 154 12.53 -0.32 -0.01
C ARG A 154 13.40 -0.53 1.22
N PRO A 155 14.26 0.44 1.58
CA PRO A 155 14.94 0.43 2.86
C PRO A 155 13.95 0.65 4.02
N SER A 156 14.14 -0.05 5.13
CA SER A 156 13.43 0.25 6.38
C SER A 156 13.96 1.55 6.99
N GLY A 157 13.06 2.40 7.48
CA GLY A 157 13.44 3.64 8.17
C GLY A 157 14.07 3.40 9.55
N THR A 158 13.61 2.36 10.25
CA THR A 158 13.96 2.10 11.65
C THR A 158 14.87 0.90 11.85
N GLU A 159 14.85 -0.08 10.95
CA GLU A 159 15.60 -1.32 11.07
C GLU A 159 16.75 -1.40 10.06
N PRO A 160 17.83 -2.14 10.33
CA PRO A 160 18.94 -2.35 9.40
C PRO A 160 18.58 -3.42 8.34
N VAL A 161 17.49 -3.18 7.60
CA VAL A 161 17.01 -4.10 6.56
C VAL A 161 16.50 -3.36 5.34
N ILE A 162 16.58 -4.03 4.19
CA ILE A 162 15.80 -3.75 2.99
C ILE A 162 14.60 -4.67 3.01
N ARG A 163 13.42 -4.12 2.74
CA ARG A 163 12.17 -4.87 2.63
C ARG A 163 11.80 -5.07 1.18
N ILE A 164 11.59 -6.31 0.80
CA ILE A 164 11.11 -6.73 -0.50
C ILE A 164 9.69 -7.24 -0.29
N MET A 165 8.71 -6.52 -0.82
CA MET A 165 7.32 -6.92 -0.80
C MET A 165 6.91 -7.36 -2.21
N VAL A 166 6.32 -8.52 -2.31
CA VAL A 166 5.74 -9.04 -3.56
C VAL A 166 4.27 -9.31 -3.33
N GLU A 167 3.43 -8.77 -4.19
CA GLU A 167 1.98 -8.97 -4.19
C GLU A 167 1.55 -9.59 -5.51
N GLY A 168 0.53 -10.44 -5.48
CA GLY A 168 -0.04 -11.02 -6.68
C GLY A 168 -1.17 -12.00 -6.35
N LEU A 169 -1.93 -12.41 -7.37
CA LEU A 169 -3.04 -13.37 -7.19
C LEU A 169 -2.53 -14.79 -6.93
N ASP A 170 -1.46 -15.18 -7.61
CA ASP A 170 -0.86 -16.49 -7.48
C ASP A 170 0.19 -16.50 -6.36
N ARG A 171 -0.13 -17.23 -5.29
CA ARG A 171 0.73 -17.32 -4.10
C ARG A 171 2.08 -18.00 -4.37
N GLU A 172 2.12 -18.97 -5.27
CA GLU A 172 3.36 -19.65 -5.64
C GLU A 172 4.24 -18.72 -6.49
N ALA A 173 3.65 -18.03 -7.46
CA ALA A 173 4.36 -17.06 -8.29
C ALA A 173 4.99 -15.93 -7.46
N ILE A 174 4.25 -15.35 -6.51
CA ILE A 174 4.79 -14.28 -5.64
C ILE A 174 5.91 -14.79 -4.72
N MET A 175 5.82 -16.03 -4.23
CA MET A 175 6.86 -16.63 -3.41
C MET A 175 8.15 -16.86 -4.23
N ASN A 176 8.02 -17.36 -5.45
CA ASN A 176 9.14 -17.56 -6.36
C ASN A 176 9.79 -16.24 -6.78
N ALA A 177 8.97 -15.23 -7.07
CA ALA A 177 9.46 -13.89 -7.36
C ALA A 177 10.22 -13.27 -6.17
N ALA A 178 9.68 -13.40 -4.96
CA ALA A 178 10.33 -12.91 -3.74
C ALA A 178 11.69 -13.58 -3.52
N LYS A 179 11.77 -14.91 -3.63
CA LYS A 179 13.03 -15.65 -3.55
C LYS A 179 14.02 -15.24 -4.66
N SER A 180 13.52 -14.93 -5.86
CA SER A 180 14.38 -14.50 -6.97
C SER A 180 14.94 -13.08 -6.79
N MET A 181 14.29 -12.24 -5.99
CA MET A 181 14.78 -10.91 -5.62
C MET A 181 15.84 -10.94 -4.51
N GLU A 182 15.84 -11.97 -3.68
CA GLU A 182 16.76 -12.12 -2.55
C GLU A 182 18.24 -12.13 -2.97
N PRO A 183 18.70 -12.97 -3.93
CA PRO A 183 20.10 -13.00 -4.36
C PRO A 183 20.56 -11.67 -4.94
N VAL A 184 19.74 -11.00 -5.74
CA VAL A 184 20.11 -9.72 -6.38
C VAL A 184 20.28 -8.63 -5.32
N SER A 185 19.51 -8.71 -4.25
CA SER A 185 19.69 -7.84 -3.10
C SER A 185 20.85 -8.27 -2.18
N CYS A 186 21.32 -9.54 -2.30
CA CYS A 186 22.38 -10.13 -1.49
C CYS A 186 23.71 -10.29 -2.21
N THR A 187 23.76 -10.50 -3.54
CA THR A 187 25.01 -10.78 -4.28
C THR A 187 25.96 -9.59 -4.38
N HIS A 188 25.43 -8.39 -4.23
CA HIS A 188 26.26 -7.24 -3.92
C HIS A 188 26.41 -7.00 -2.41
N LEU A 189 25.80 -7.87 -1.55
CA LEU A 189 25.56 -7.60 -0.15
C LEU A 189 25.59 -8.90 0.67
N THR A 190 26.75 -9.35 1.06
CA THR A 190 27.01 -10.59 1.84
C THR A 190 26.40 -10.54 3.25
N LEU A 191 25.18 -11.06 3.48
CA LEU A 191 24.68 -11.43 4.83
C LEU A 191 23.36 -12.27 4.79
N PRO A 192 23.04 -13.10 5.82
CA PRO A 192 21.92 -14.05 5.81
C PRO A 192 20.54 -13.46 6.02
N THR A 193 19.55 -14.05 5.37
CA THR A 193 18.13 -13.64 5.32
C THR A 193 17.31 -14.17 6.48
N ILE A 194 16.34 -13.38 6.96
CA ILE A 194 15.32 -13.79 7.93
C ILE A 194 13.94 -13.76 7.23
N LEU A 195 13.33 -14.93 7.07
CA LEU A 195 11.97 -15.09 6.55
C LEU A 195 10.95 -14.82 7.66
N ARG A 196 9.95 -13.95 7.40
CA ARG A 196 8.71 -13.87 8.19
C ARG A 196 7.54 -14.16 7.24
N VAL A 197 6.83 -15.22 7.55
CA VAL A 197 5.54 -15.58 6.93
C VAL A 197 4.40 -14.97 7.73
#